data_6a65a258350c7edbe6e3a680846ca848
#
_entry.id   6a65a258350c7edbe6e3a680846ca848
#
_cell.length_a   1.000
_cell.length_b   1.000
_cell.length_c   1.000
_cell.angle_alpha   90.00
_cell.angle_beta   90.00
_cell.angle_gamma   90.00
#
_symmetry.space_group_name_H-M   'P 1'
#
loop_
_entity.id
_entity.type
_entity.pdbx_description
1 polymer ?
#
loop_
_entity_poly.entity_id
_entity_poly.type
_entity_poly.pdbx_seq_one_letter_code
_entity_poly.pdbx_strand_id
1 'polypeptide(L)'
;TVKATEVARAKGATTIALSNLVDSPLWKAAEYPIHYDWGKEADASDLNKAVLYSLIFRILDAVAPSDKFKEGIASVEHINDVLEKAKAQYADTLKEWGKKYKREKLIYTMGSGACYGEAYSFAICLLMEMQWIHSNCIHSGEYFHGPFEVTDYDVPFIIIKGLGSTRPLDERAYNFCKKYSDSIMLVDCEDFDMTGIAESVREYFAPLVAGAVLRSLADEFAYQRGHDLGVRRYMWKMEY
;
A
#
# COMPACT_ATOMS: atom_id res chain seq x y z
N THR A 1 14.66 -11.36 9.38
CA THR A 1 14.35 -12.02 8.08
C THR A 1 15.31 -13.19 7.84
N VAL A 2 16.66 -13.02 7.86
CA VAL A 2 17.64 -14.12 7.62
C VAL A 2 17.38 -15.32 8.51
N LYS A 3 17.32 -15.14 9.83
CA LYS A 3 17.07 -16.24 10.79
C LYS A 3 15.73 -16.94 10.55
N ALA A 4 14.69 -16.20 10.12
CA ALA A 4 13.41 -16.80 9.76
C ALA A 4 13.53 -17.70 8.52
N THR A 5 14.30 -17.26 7.52
CA THR A 5 14.59 -18.07 6.33
C THR A 5 15.35 -19.35 6.67
N GLU A 6 16.37 -19.25 7.52
CA GLU A 6 17.14 -20.41 8.01
C GLU A 6 16.26 -21.42 8.77
N VAL A 7 15.38 -20.93 9.64
CA VAL A 7 14.43 -21.78 10.39
C VAL A 7 13.44 -22.47 9.44
N ALA A 8 12.90 -21.74 8.44
CA ALA A 8 11.99 -22.31 7.46
C ALA A 8 12.68 -23.45 6.65
N ARG A 9 13.90 -23.20 6.16
CA ARG A 9 14.70 -24.23 5.47
C ARG A 9 14.99 -25.44 6.35
N ALA A 10 15.39 -25.22 7.60
CA ALA A 10 15.66 -26.30 8.53
C ALA A 10 14.42 -27.18 8.81
N LYS A 11 13.21 -26.62 8.60
CA LYS A 11 11.94 -27.35 8.67
C LYS A 11 11.48 -27.95 7.34
N GLY A 12 12.31 -27.90 6.30
CA GLY A 12 12.02 -28.49 4.98
C GLY A 12 11.14 -27.61 4.08
N ALA A 13 10.94 -26.33 4.43
CA ALA A 13 10.21 -25.42 3.55
C ALA A 13 11.09 -24.92 2.41
N THR A 14 10.54 -24.84 1.19
CA THR A 14 11.14 -24.10 0.08
C THR A 14 11.11 -22.61 0.40
N THR A 15 12.25 -21.94 0.28
CA THR A 15 12.37 -20.51 0.62
C THR A 15 12.72 -19.68 -0.62
N ILE A 16 11.87 -18.68 -0.87
CA ILE A 16 12.07 -17.69 -1.92
C ILE A 16 12.30 -16.34 -1.23
N ALA A 17 13.39 -15.66 -1.52
CA ALA A 17 13.69 -14.36 -0.94
C ALA A 17 13.84 -13.29 -2.02
N LEU A 18 13.11 -12.19 -1.86
CA LEU A 18 13.30 -10.99 -2.67
C LEU A 18 14.31 -10.08 -1.98
N SER A 19 15.36 -9.66 -2.69
CA SER A 19 16.40 -8.77 -2.18
C SER A 19 16.92 -7.86 -3.28
N ASN A 20 17.07 -6.57 -2.98
CA ASN A 20 17.74 -5.62 -3.88
C ASN A 20 19.26 -5.69 -3.81
N LEU A 21 19.80 -6.36 -2.78
CA LEU A 21 21.23 -6.57 -2.63
C LEU A 21 21.57 -8.02 -2.97
N VAL A 22 22.19 -8.22 -4.12
CA VAL A 22 22.80 -9.50 -4.50
C VAL A 22 23.90 -9.85 -3.50
N ASP A 23 24.05 -11.12 -3.18
CA ASP A 23 25.01 -11.64 -2.19
C ASP A 23 24.79 -11.18 -0.74
N SER A 24 23.68 -10.52 -0.43
CA SER A 24 23.30 -10.20 0.97
C SER A 24 23.13 -11.47 1.82
N PRO A 25 23.17 -11.37 3.16
CA PRO A 25 22.90 -12.52 4.02
C PRO A 25 21.55 -13.19 3.75
N LEU A 26 20.51 -12.42 3.39
CA LEU A 26 19.21 -12.96 3.01
C LEU A 26 19.28 -13.73 1.69
N TRP A 27 19.97 -13.16 0.69
CA TRP A 27 20.21 -13.79 -0.60
C TRP A 27 20.84 -15.18 -0.43
N LYS A 28 21.89 -15.27 0.38
CA LYS A 28 22.63 -16.52 0.65
C LYS A 28 21.83 -17.52 1.48
N ALA A 29 20.94 -17.06 2.35
CA ALA A 29 20.12 -17.93 3.19
C ALA A 29 18.98 -18.60 2.44
N ALA A 30 18.44 -17.98 1.38
CA ALA A 30 17.31 -18.49 0.63
C ALA A 30 17.76 -19.59 -0.37
N GLU A 31 16.81 -20.49 -0.68
CA GLU A 31 17.01 -21.49 -1.75
C GLU A 31 16.88 -20.85 -3.13
N TYR A 32 15.92 -19.95 -3.30
CA TYR A 32 15.66 -19.20 -4.52
C TYR A 32 15.71 -17.70 -4.26
N PRO A 33 16.87 -17.06 -4.38
CA PRO A 33 16.93 -15.60 -4.29
C PRO A 33 16.48 -14.95 -5.59
N ILE A 34 15.67 -13.89 -5.48
CA ILE A 34 15.16 -13.10 -6.61
C ILE A 34 15.55 -11.65 -6.38
N HIS A 35 16.18 -11.04 -7.40
CA HIS A 35 16.52 -9.63 -7.39
C HIS A 35 15.30 -8.76 -7.70
N TYR A 36 15.25 -7.58 -7.07
CA TYR A 36 14.38 -6.48 -7.45
C TYR A 36 15.16 -5.17 -7.40
N ASP A 37 14.77 -4.21 -8.22
CA ASP A 37 15.40 -2.90 -8.22
C ASP A 37 14.87 -2.01 -7.11
N TRP A 38 15.68 -1.02 -6.72
CA TRP A 38 15.35 -0.07 -5.67
C TRP A 38 15.85 1.33 -6.03
N GLY A 39 15.02 2.33 -5.77
CA GLY A 39 15.37 3.72 -5.97
C GLY A 39 14.34 4.48 -6.79
N LYS A 40 14.53 5.78 -6.92
CA LYS A 40 13.58 6.65 -7.63
C LYS A 40 13.64 6.48 -9.15
N GLU A 41 14.75 5.99 -9.66
CA GLU A 41 15.00 5.79 -11.09
C GLU A 41 14.60 4.38 -11.56
N ALA A 42 14.23 3.48 -10.64
CA ALA A 42 13.82 2.13 -10.99
C ALA A 42 12.42 2.14 -11.59
N ASP A 43 12.22 1.36 -12.66
CA ASP A 43 10.88 1.12 -13.19
C ASP A 43 10.01 0.42 -12.14
N ALA A 44 8.75 0.80 -12.06
CA ALA A 44 7.85 0.24 -11.05
C ALA A 44 7.61 -1.26 -11.24
N SER A 45 7.75 -1.79 -12.47
CA SER A 45 7.65 -3.23 -12.76
C SER A 45 8.80 -4.05 -12.15
N ASP A 46 9.94 -3.41 -11.89
CA ASP A 46 11.14 -4.03 -11.32
C ASP A 46 11.24 -3.86 -9.80
N LEU A 47 10.32 -3.09 -9.19
CA LEU A 47 10.26 -2.93 -7.74
C LEU A 47 9.70 -4.18 -7.03
N ASN A 48 10.00 -4.29 -5.77
CA ASN A 48 9.71 -5.46 -4.93
C ASN A 48 8.26 -5.96 -5.01
N LYS A 49 7.27 -5.06 -5.01
CA LYS A 49 5.85 -5.45 -5.05
C LYS A 49 5.48 -6.02 -6.42
N ALA A 50 5.90 -5.41 -7.51
CA ALA A 50 5.61 -5.87 -8.86
C ALA A 50 6.31 -7.21 -9.16
N VAL A 51 7.57 -7.36 -8.76
CA VAL A 51 8.31 -8.63 -8.86
C VAL A 51 7.61 -9.73 -8.04
N LEU A 52 7.11 -9.42 -6.83
CA LEU A 52 6.34 -10.36 -6.02
C LEU A 52 5.03 -10.76 -6.71
N TYR A 53 4.30 -9.82 -7.31
CA TYR A 53 3.06 -10.11 -8.04
C TYR A 53 3.35 -10.99 -9.27
N SER A 54 4.38 -10.67 -10.06
CA SER A 54 4.82 -11.49 -11.18
C SER A 54 5.13 -12.93 -10.73
N LEU A 55 5.87 -13.09 -9.63
CA LEU A 55 6.18 -14.38 -9.04
C LEU A 55 4.91 -15.16 -8.64
N ILE A 56 4.00 -14.52 -7.92
CA ILE A 56 2.76 -15.14 -7.46
C ILE A 56 1.92 -15.62 -8.66
N PHE A 57 1.69 -14.76 -9.67
CA PHE A 57 0.92 -15.15 -10.84
C PHE A 57 1.59 -16.28 -11.62
N ARG A 58 2.92 -16.30 -11.75
CA ARG A 58 3.67 -17.40 -12.41
C ARG A 58 3.54 -18.71 -11.62
N ILE A 59 3.62 -18.69 -10.31
CA ILE A 59 3.41 -19.88 -9.46
C ILE A 59 1.98 -20.39 -9.62
N LEU A 60 0.99 -19.51 -9.57
CA LEU A 60 -0.42 -19.89 -9.73
C LEU A 60 -0.69 -20.48 -11.12
N ASP A 61 -0.14 -19.89 -12.19
CA ASP A 61 -0.28 -20.41 -13.55
C ASP A 61 0.42 -21.76 -13.72
N ALA A 62 1.55 -21.97 -13.06
CA ALA A 62 2.26 -23.25 -13.10
C ALA A 62 1.51 -24.37 -12.37
N VAL A 63 0.82 -24.05 -11.26
CA VAL A 63 0.08 -25.03 -10.44
C VAL A 63 -1.34 -25.28 -10.97
N ALA A 64 -2.01 -24.23 -11.43
CA ALA A 64 -3.39 -24.27 -11.94
C ALA A 64 -3.52 -23.31 -13.13
N PRO A 65 -3.10 -23.71 -14.34
CA PRO A 65 -3.06 -22.84 -15.52
C PRO A 65 -4.38 -22.13 -15.77
N SER A 66 -4.34 -20.82 -15.98
CA SER A 66 -5.53 -20.01 -16.19
C SER A 66 -5.18 -18.76 -17.01
N ASP A 67 -6.06 -18.36 -17.91
CA ASP A 67 -5.89 -17.11 -18.68
C ASP A 67 -5.82 -15.89 -17.74
N LYS A 68 -6.57 -15.88 -16.64
CA LYS A 68 -6.49 -14.86 -15.60
C LYS A 68 -5.06 -14.67 -15.05
N PHE A 69 -4.34 -15.75 -14.83
CA PHE A 69 -2.96 -15.65 -14.29
C PHE A 69 -1.98 -15.17 -15.35
N LYS A 70 -2.15 -15.58 -16.62
CA LYS A 70 -1.36 -15.05 -17.74
C LYS A 70 -1.60 -13.56 -17.95
N GLU A 71 -2.86 -13.13 -17.86
CA GLU A 71 -3.23 -11.72 -17.89
C GLU A 71 -2.60 -10.95 -16.72
N GLY A 72 -2.55 -11.55 -15.53
CA GLY A 72 -1.87 -10.98 -14.37
C GLY A 72 -0.36 -10.78 -14.61
N ILE A 73 0.32 -11.77 -15.20
CA ILE A 73 1.73 -11.69 -15.56
C ILE A 73 1.97 -10.56 -16.58
N ALA A 74 1.16 -10.50 -17.64
CA ALA A 74 1.28 -9.46 -18.66
C ALA A 74 0.98 -8.05 -18.10
N SER A 75 0.03 -7.95 -17.20
CA SER A 75 -0.37 -6.68 -16.59
C SER A 75 0.76 -6.01 -15.77
N VAL A 76 1.71 -6.79 -15.23
CA VAL A 76 2.85 -6.23 -14.47
C VAL A 76 3.69 -5.28 -15.33
N GLU A 77 3.82 -5.54 -16.63
CA GLU A 77 4.61 -4.70 -17.55
C GLU A 77 4.04 -3.27 -17.72
N HIS A 78 2.76 -3.09 -17.41
CA HIS A 78 2.07 -1.80 -17.51
C HIS A 78 1.97 -1.03 -16.19
N ILE A 79 2.46 -1.61 -15.08
CA ILE A 79 2.24 -1.03 -13.77
C ILE A 79 2.87 0.36 -13.62
N ASN A 80 4.05 0.58 -14.21
CA ASN A 80 4.71 1.88 -14.13
C ASN A 80 3.84 3.00 -14.69
N ASP A 81 3.29 2.83 -15.89
CA ASP A 81 2.44 3.83 -16.54
C ASP A 81 1.17 4.10 -15.72
N VAL A 82 0.56 3.05 -15.15
CA VAL A 82 -0.63 3.18 -14.31
C VAL A 82 -0.33 3.95 -13.03
N LEU A 83 0.81 3.67 -12.37
CA LEU A 83 1.21 4.40 -11.16
C LEU A 83 1.48 5.87 -11.45
N GLU A 84 2.19 6.20 -12.53
CA GLU A 84 2.48 7.59 -12.90
C GLU A 84 1.20 8.38 -13.25
N LYS A 85 0.26 7.77 -13.97
CA LYS A 85 -1.05 8.37 -14.26
C LYS A 85 -1.84 8.64 -12.98
N ALA A 86 -1.90 7.68 -12.06
CA ALA A 86 -2.62 7.85 -10.80
C ALA A 86 -1.99 8.95 -9.92
N LYS A 87 -0.66 9.01 -9.83
CA LYS A 87 0.05 10.09 -9.13
C LYS A 87 -0.26 11.46 -9.74
N ALA A 88 -0.24 11.56 -11.08
CA ALA A 88 -0.55 12.80 -11.79
C ALA A 88 -2.01 13.24 -11.56
N GLN A 89 -2.95 12.30 -11.61
CA GLN A 89 -4.37 12.53 -11.37
C GLN A 89 -4.63 13.11 -9.97
N TYR A 90 -3.95 12.60 -8.95
CA TYR A 90 -4.14 13.02 -7.56
C TYR A 90 -3.25 14.21 -7.15
N ALA A 91 -2.30 14.66 -7.97
CA ALA A 91 -1.25 15.59 -7.57
C ALA A 91 -1.76 16.85 -6.86
N ASP A 92 -2.77 17.53 -7.39
CA ASP A 92 -3.31 18.75 -6.79
C ASP A 92 -4.13 18.45 -5.53
N THR A 93 -4.93 17.39 -5.54
CA THR A 93 -5.68 16.90 -4.37
C THR A 93 -4.74 16.57 -3.20
N LEU A 94 -3.62 15.91 -3.48
CA LEU A 94 -2.63 15.56 -2.45
C LEU A 94 -1.97 16.81 -1.84
N LYS A 95 -1.68 17.82 -2.65
CA LYS A 95 -1.18 19.12 -2.16
C LYS A 95 -2.18 19.81 -1.24
N GLU A 96 -3.47 19.79 -1.62
CA GLU A 96 -4.54 20.36 -0.79
C GLU A 96 -4.67 19.60 0.53
N TRP A 97 -4.68 18.27 0.49
CA TRP A 97 -4.71 17.45 1.71
C TRP A 97 -3.48 17.67 2.58
N GLY A 98 -2.28 17.69 1.99
CA GLY A 98 -1.04 17.99 2.70
C GLY A 98 -1.09 19.33 3.43
N LYS A 99 -1.61 20.38 2.78
CA LYS A 99 -1.79 21.71 3.39
C LYS A 99 -2.84 21.71 4.49
N LYS A 100 -4.03 21.12 4.22
CA LYS A 100 -5.18 21.10 5.14
C LYS A 100 -4.85 20.34 6.43
N TYR A 101 -4.24 19.15 6.28
CA TYR A 101 -4.07 18.21 7.40
C TYR A 101 -2.66 18.21 8.03
N LYS A 102 -1.75 19.08 7.60
CA LYS A 102 -0.36 19.12 8.12
C LYS A 102 -0.21 19.31 9.62
N ARG A 103 -1.21 19.85 10.31
CA ARG A 103 -1.19 20.09 11.75
C ARG A 103 -1.94 19.04 12.56
N GLU A 104 -2.58 18.10 11.89
CA GLU A 104 -3.32 17.05 12.56
C GLU A 104 -2.38 16.17 13.39
N LYS A 105 -2.86 15.82 14.57
CA LYS A 105 -2.15 14.92 15.50
C LYS A 105 -2.62 13.48 15.37
N LEU A 106 -3.82 13.29 14.83
CA LEU A 106 -4.47 12.01 14.63
C LEU A 106 -5.10 11.98 13.24
N ILE A 107 -4.85 10.92 12.49
CA ILE A 107 -5.52 10.63 11.22
C ILE A 107 -5.84 9.14 11.21
N TYR A 108 -7.11 8.79 11.07
CA TYR A 108 -7.52 7.40 10.88
C TYR A 108 -7.34 6.98 9.42
N THR A 109 -6.99 5.70 9.21
CA THR A 109 -7.01 5.11 7.87
C THR A 109 -8.04 3.99 7.82
N MET A 110 -8.68 3.79 6.68
CA MET A 110 -9.73 2.80 6.53
C MET A 110 -9.68 2.16 5.15
N GLY A 111 -9.98 0.86 5.09
CA GLY A 111 -10.11 0.09 3.87
C GLY A 111 -10.54 -1.34 4.18
N SER A 112 -10.79 -2.12 3.13
CA SER A 112 -11.14 -3.52 3.27
C SER A 112 -10.49 -4.39 2.18
N GLY A 113 -10.63 -5.71 2.29
CA GLY A 113 -10.05 -6.64 1.32
C GLY A 113 -8.58 -6.40 1.07
N ALA A 114 -8.17 -6.42 -0.19
CA ALA A 114 -6.78 -6.24 -0.59
C ALA A 114 -6.23 -4.83 -0.22
N CYS A 115 -7.09 -3.79 -0.22
CA CYS A 115 -6.69 -2.42 0.12
C CYS A 115 -6.50 -2.19 1.62
N TYR A 116 -6.96 -3.10 2.50
CA TYR A 116 -6.72 -2.98 3.94
C TYR A 116 -5.23 -2.98 4.28
N GLY A 117 -4.41 -3.78 3.56
CA GLY A 117 -2.96 -3.80 3.73
C GLY A 117 -2.30 -2.45 3.47
N GLU A 118 -2.76 -1.70 2.47
CA GLU A 118 -2.24 -0.36 2.18
C GLU A 118 -2.71 0.67 3.22
N ALA A 119 -3.97 0.58 3.67
CA ALA A 119 -4.47 1.43 4.77
C ALA A 119 -3.67 1.19 6.06
N TYR A 120 -3.38 -0.07 6.38
CA TYR A 120 -2.57 -0.46 7.53
C TYR A 120 -1.13 0.05 7.41
N SER A 121 -0.49 -0.20 6.26
CA SER A 121 0.88 0.25 5.99
C SER A 121 1.00 1.77 6.10
N PHE A 122 0.01 2.51 5.57
CA PHE A 122 0.01 3.96 5.65
C PHE A 122 -0.11 4.45 7.10
N ALA A 123 -1.01 3.86 7.90
CA ALA A 123 -1.15 4.19 9.31
C ALA A 123 0.14 3.96 10.10
N ILE A 124 0.67 2.75 10.02
CA ILE A 124 1.78 2.32 10.88
C ILE A 124 3.11 2.90 10.39
N CYS A 125 3.43 2.73 9.10
CA CYS A 125 4.75 3.08 8.58
C CYS A 125 4.84 4.57 8.17
N LEU A 126 3.82 5.09 7.48
CA LEU A 126 3.92 6.45 6.94
C LEU A 126 3.50 7.50 7.98
N LEU A 127 2.32 7.34 8.59
CA LEU A 127 1.85 8.32 9.57
C LEU A 127 2.59 8.21 10.91
N MET A 128 2.61 7.04 11.56
CA MET A 128 3.20 6.93 12.89
C MET A 128 4.74 6.89 12.86
N GLU A 129 5.35 6.02 12.05
CA GLU A 129 6.80 5.86 12.02
C GLU A 129 7.51 7.06 11.39
N MET A 130 7.05 7.50 10.21
CA MET A 130 7.76 8.50 9.39
C MET A 130 7.29 9.92 9.67
N GLN A 131 6.02 10.14 9.98
CA GLN A 131 5.48 11.49 10.20
C GLN A 131 5.14 11.81 11.67
N TRP A 132 5.18 10.82 12.56
CA TRP A 132 4.86 10.95 13.98
C TRP A 132 3.45 11.51 14.23
N ILE A 133 2.53 11.16 13.33
CA ILE A 133 1.11 11.42 13.45
C ILE A 133 0.47 10.16 14.04
N HIS A 134 -0.30 10.30 15.10
CA HIS A 134 -1.05 9.17 15.64
C HIS A 134 -2.02 8.65 14.59
N SER A 135 -2.15 7.34 14.51
CA SER A 135 -3.06 6.70 13.56
C SER A 135 -3.56 5.38 14.07
N ASN A 136 -4.72 4.99 13.59
CA ASN A 136 -5.23 3.65 13.73
C ASN A 136 -5.84 3.24 12.38
N CYS A 137 -5.56 2.01 11.95
CA CYS A 137 -6.16 1.44 10.76
C CYS A 137 -7.44 0.70 11.14
N ILE A 138 -8.56 1.11 10.55
CA ILE A 138 -9.87 0.52 10.76
C ILE A 138 -10.22 -0.33 9.55
N HIS A 139 -10.56 -1.61 9.76
CA HIS A 139 -11.16 -2.40 8.69
C HIS A 139 -12.60 -1.93 8.46
N SER A 140 -12.98 -1.63 7.20
CA SER A 140 -14.31 -1.06 6.90
C SER A 140 -15.46 -1.94 7.40
N GLY A 141 -15.27 -3.26 7.43
CA GLY A 141 -16.24 -4.21 8.00
C GLY A 141 -16.40 -4.10 9.51
N GLU A 142 -15.35 -3.65 10.23
CA GLU A 142 -15.36 -3.49 11.69
C GLU A 142 -15.81 -2.07 12.10
N TYR A 143 -15.89 -1.14 11.16
CA TYR A 143 -16.15 0.27 11.45
C TYR A 143 -17.40 0.48 12.32
N PHE A 144 -18.49 -0.23 12.04
CA PHE A 144 -19.75 -0.12 12.76
C PHE A 144 -19.81 -0.93 14.08
N HIS A 145 -18.72 -1.57 14.48
CA HIS A 145 -18.61 -2.30 15.76
C HIS A 145 -17.94 -1.48 16.88
N GLY A 146 -17.93 -0.14 16.72
CA GLY A 146 -17.38 0.79 17.72
C GLY A 146 -16.63 1.96 17.10
N PRO A 147 -15.72 1.77 16.14
CA PRO A 147 -14.94 2.88 15.58
C PRO A 147 -15.75 4.05 14.99
N PHE A 148 -16.98 3.81 14.54
CA PHE A 148 -17.84 4.86 13.99
C PHE A 148 -18.23 5.94 15.04
N GLU A 149 -18.16 5.62 16.32
CA GLU A 149 -18.46 6.57 17.43
C GLU A 149 -17.39 7.68 17.57
N VAL A 150 -16.19 7.50 16.99
CA VAL A 150 -15.17 8.57 16.99
C VAL A 150 -15.30 9.50 15.78
N THR A 151 -16.29 9.26 14.90
CA THR A 151 -16.50 10.10 13.73
C THR A 151 -17.11 11.44 14.14
N ASP A 152 -16.41 12.53 13.83
CA ASP A 152 -16.87 13.88 14.06
C ASP A 152 -16.45 14.76 12.86
N TYR A 153 -16.99 15.98 12.80
CA TYR A 153 -16.81 16.86 11.63
C TYR A 153 -15.34 17.20 11.35
N ASP A 154 -14.50 17.26 12.36
CA ASP A 154 -13.08 17.63 12.28
C ASP A 154 -12.11 16.44 12.41
N VAL A 155 -12.62 15.23 12.62
CA VAL A 155 -11.77 14.04 12.70
C VAL A 155 -11.37 13.54 11.30
N PRO A 156 -10.07 13.57 10.93
CA PRO A 156 -9.66 13.20 9.59
C PRO A 156 -9.59 11.70 9.38
N PHE A 157 -10.17 11.26 8.28
CA PHE A 157 -10.12 9.88 7.78
C PHE A 157 -9.50 9.84 6.39
N ILE A 158 -8.58 8.90 6.17
CA ILE A 158 -8.16 8.44 4.84
C ILE A 158 -8.92 7.15 4.56
N ILE A 159 -9.79 7.16 3.56
CA ILE A 159 -10.61 6.01 3.19
C ILE A 159 -10.17 5.52 1.81
N ILE A 160 -9.87 4.23 1.70
CA ILE A 160 -9.54 3.57 0.44
C ILE A 160 -10.72 2.68 0.05
N LYS A 161 -11.35 2.98 -1.08
CA LYS A 161 -12.38 2.13 -1.66
C LYS A 161 -11.73 1.21 -2.70
N GLY A 162 -11.68 -0.08 -2.41
CA GLY A 162 -11.11 -1.09 -3.30
C GLY A 162 -12.01 -1.44 -4.50
N LEU A 163 -11.53 -2.32 -5.38
CA LEU A 163 -12.30 -2.86 -6.53
C LEU A 163 -12.91 -4.24 -6.27
N GLY A 164 -12.45 -4.93 -5.22
CA GLY A 164 -12.87 -6.32 -4.96
C GLY A 164 -14.26 -6.46 -4.34
N SER A 165 -14.62 -7.70 -4.02
CA SER A 165 -15.92 -8.06 -3.44
C SER A 165 -16.23 -7.39 -2.09
N THR A 166 -15.24 -6.82 -1.42
CA THR A 166 -15.40 -6.11 -0.15
C THR A 166 -15.72 -4.62 -0.34
N ARG A 167 -15.69 -4.07 -1.56
CA ARG A 167 -16.02 -2.68 -1.86
C ARG A 167 -17.31 -2.17 -1.21
N PRO A 168 -18.42 -2.94 -1.14
CA PRO A 168 -19.63 -2.49 -0.45
C PRO A 168 -19.43 -2.12 1.02
N LEU A 169 -18.43 -2.71 1.70
CA LEU A 169 -18.08 -2.35 3.09
C LEU A 169 -17.43 -0.97 3.13
N ASP A 170 -16.53 -0.69 2.19
CA ASP A 170 -15.86 0.61 2.06
C ASP A 170 -16.88 1.71 1.73
N GLU A 171 -17.80 1.43 0.81
CA GLU A 171 -18.87 2.37 0.43
C GLU A 171 -19.80 2.67 1.59
N ARG A 172 -20.19 1.65 2.36
CA ARG A 172 -21.03 1.85 3.54
C ARG A 172 -20.34 2.73 4.58
N ALA A 173 -19.07 2.47 4.85
CA ALA A 173 -18.27 3.27 5.79
C ALA A 173 -18.10 4.72 5.30
N TYR A 174 -17.70 4.90 4.03
CA TYR A 174 -17.57 6.21 3.41
C TYR A 174 -18.88 7.01 3.44
N ASN A 175 -20.00 6.39 3.08
CA ASN A 175 -21.32 7.04 3.06
C ASN A 175 -21.77 7.49 4.45
N PHE A 176 -21.36 6.79 5.50
CA PHE A 176 -21.58 7.22 6.87
C PHE A 176 -20.66 8.39 7.23
N CYS A 177 -19.35 8.24 7.05
CA CYS A 177 -18.38 9.30 7.33
C CYS A 177 -18.76 10.61 6.65
N LYS A 178 -19.16 10.57 5.37
CA LYS A 178 -19.54 11.74 4.57
C LYS A 178 -20.72 12.54 5.16
N LYS A 179 -21.56 11.91 5.97
CA LYS A 179 -22.69 12.61 6.62
C LYS A 179 -22.27 13.38 7.87
N TYR A 180 -21.17 12.98 8.51
CA TYR A 180 -20.82 13.45 9.85
C TYR A 180 -19.39 14.02 9.93
N SER A 181 -18.61 13.95 8.87
CA SER A 181 -17.25 14.49 8.80
C SER A 181 -17.02 15.29 7.53
N ASP A 182 -16.40 16.48 7.69
CA ASP A 182 -15.88 17.31 6.59
C ASP A 182 -14.39 17.06 6.33
N SER A 183 -13.81 16.06 6.99
CA SER A 183 -12.38 15.80 7.01
C SER A 183 -12.03 14.43 6.41
N ILE A 184 -12.53 14.16 5.21
CA ILE A 184 -12.31 12.90 4.50
C ILE A 184 -11.34 13.08 3.34
N MET A 185 -10.33 12.22 3.30
CA MET A 185 -9.42 12.01 2.18
C MET A 185 -9.79 10.67 1.50
N LEU A 186 -10.53 10.73 0.40
CA LEU A 186 -10.99 9.54 -0.32
C LEU A 186 -10.03 9.17 -1.43
N VAL A 187 -9.55 7.94 -1.42
CA VAL A 187 -8.88 7.29 -2.55
C VAL A 187 -9.82 6.21 -3.08
N ASP A 188 -10.48 6.48 -4.19
CA ASP A 188 -11.37 5.53 -4.85
C ASP A 188 -10.65 4.83 -5.99
N CYS A 189 -10.50 3.51 -5.89
CA CYS A 189 -9.80 2.74 -6.91
C CYS A 189 -10.56 2.64 -8.25
N GLU A 190 -11.86 2.98 -8.29
CA GLU A 190 -12.61 3.09 -9.56
C GLU A 190 -12.20 4.30 -10.38
N ASP A 191 -11.63 5.33 -9.75
CA ASP A 191 -11.20 6.55 -10.44
C ASP A 191 -9.87 6.37 -11.18
N PHE A 192 -9.13 5.29 -10.97
CA PHE A 192 -7.82 5.07 -11.59
C PHE A 192 -7.93 4.68 -13.05
N ASP A 193 -7.14 5.34 -13.92
CA ASP A 193 -6.88 4.85 -15.27
C ASP A 193 -5.96 3.63 -15.22
N MET A 194 -6.56 2.45 -15.21
CA MET A 194 -5.85 1.17 -15.21
C MET A 194 -5.68 0.59 -16.63
N THR A 195 -5.59 1.43 -17.66
CA THR A 195 -5.32 0.99 -19.04
C THR A 195 -4.01 0.21 -19.10
N GLY A 196 -4.07 -0.99 -19.65
CA GLY A 196 -2.95 -1.96 -19.70
C GLY A 196 -3.06 -3.07 -18.64
N ILE A 197 -3.83 -2.84 -17.56
CA ILE A 197 -4.13 -3.90 -16.60
C ILE A 197 -5.41 -4.61 -17.04
N ALA A 198 -5.34 -5.93 -17.23
CA ALA A 198 -6.48 -6.73 -17.62
C ALA A 198 -7.60 -6.67 -16.56
N GLU A 199 -8.84 -6.56 -17.00
CA GLU A 199 -10.00 -6.37 -16.11
C GLU A 199 -10.13 -7.49 -15.06
N SER A 200 -9.83 -8.73 -15.45
CA SER A 200 -9.90 -9.91 -14.59
C SER A 200 -8.98 -9.85 -13.36
N VAL A 201 -7.97 -8.99 -13.38
CA VAL A 201 -6.96 -8.86 -12.32
C VAL A 201 -6.84 -7.46 -11.71
N ARG A 202 -7.62 -6.48 -12.16
CA ARG A 202 -7.58 -5.09 -11.65
C ARG A 202 -7.73 -5.01 -10.13
N GLU A 203 -8.59 -5.82 -9.55
CA GLU A 203 -8.78 -5.85 -8.09
C GLU A 203 -7.49 -6.15 -7.31
N TYR A 204 -6.57 -6.93 -7.90
CA TYR A 204 -5.28 -7.26 -7.28
C TYR A 204 -4.25 -6.15 -7.46
N PHE A 205 -4.32 -5.38 -8.56
CA PHE A 205 -3.40 -4.28 -8.83
C PHE A 205 -3.84 -2.98 -8.15
N ALA A 206 -5.13 -2.79 -7.88
CA ALA A 206 -5.67 -1.60 -7.22
C ALA A 206 -4.94 -1.21 -5.92
N PRO A 207 -4.57 -2.14 -5.02
CA PRO A 207 -3.77 -1.80 -3.83
C PRO A 207 -2.40 -1.20 -4.17
N LEU A 208 -1.73 -1.67 -5.22
CA LEU A 208 -0.43 -1.10 -5.64
C LEU A 208 -0.59 0.36 -6.06
N VAL A 209 -1.65 0.65 -6.83
CA VAL A 209 -1.95 2.00 -7.31
C VAL A 209 -2.32 2.92 -6.15
N ALA A 210 -3.23 2.47 -5.28
CA ALA A 210 -3.60 3.22 -4.07
C ALA A 210 -2.38 3.48 -3.17
N GLY A 211 -1.51 2.47 -3.00
CA GLY A 211 -0.27 2.61 -2.24
C GLY A 211 0.68 3.65 -2.81
N ALA A 212 0.78 3.78 -4.15
CA ALA A 212 1.59 4.80 -4.79
C ALA A 212 1.03 6.22 -4.57
N VAL A 213 -0.30 6.40 -4.66
CA VAL A 213 -0.98 7.66 -4.35
C VAL A 213 -0.77 8.03 -2.88
N LEU A 214 -0.95 7.09 -1.96
CA LEU A 214 -0.72 7.32 -0.54
C LEU A 214 0.75 7.64 -0.24
N ARG A 215 1.70 7.01 -0.94
CA ARG A 215 3.12 7.37 -0.79
C ARG A 215 3.37 8.82 -1.18
N SER A 216 2.78 9.29 -2.28
CA SER A 216 2.86 10.69 -2.69
C SER A 216 2.19 11.63 -1.66
N LEU A 217 1.12 11.20 -0.98
CA LEU A 217 0.55 11.96 0.15
C LEU A 217 1.54 12.06 1.32
N ALA A 218 2.28 10.99 1.62
CA ALA A 218 3.29 11.04 2.67
C ALA A 218 4.44 12.00 2.32
N ASP A 219 4.85 12.05 1.06
CA ASP A 219 5.84 13.03 0.57
C ASP A 219 5.30 14.48 0.71
N GLU A 220 4.01 14.71 0.41
CA GLU A 220 3.36 16.01 0.65
C GLU A 220 3.29 16.37 2.14
N PHE A 221 2.95 15.44 3.01
CA PHE A 221 3.01 15.68 4.46
C PHE A 221 4.43 16.04 4.91
N ALA A 222 5.44 15.30 4.44
CA ALA A 222 6.84 15.58 4.76
C ALA A 222 7.23 17.00 4.35
N TYR A 223 6.88 17.42 3.13
CA TYR A 223 7.13 18.76 2.61
C TYR A 223 6.39 19.84 3.40
N GLN A 224 5.08 19.71 3.60
CA GLN A 224 4.24 20.71 4.27
C GLN A 224 4.53 20.85 5.76
N ARG A 225 5.06 19.80 6.38
CA ARG A 225 5.42 19.75 7.80
C ARG A 225 6.89 20.10 8.05
N GLY A 226 7.73 20.14 7.01
CA GLY A 226 9.18 20.24 7.16
C GLY A 226 9.76 19.04 7.94
N HIS A 227 9.18 17.85 7.77
CA HIS A 227 9.54 16.63 8.48
C HIS A 227 9.82 15.51 7.47
N ASP A 228 11.10 15.35 7.12
CA ASP A 228 11.56 14.38 6.15
C ASP A 228 11.18 12.93 6.55
N LEU A 229 10.80 12.13 5.55
CA LEU A 229 10.39 10.73 5.75
C LEU A 229 11.50 9.82 6.29
N GLY A 230 12.76 10.22 6.21
CA GLY A 230 13.91 9.49 6.75
C GLY A 230 14.19 9.77 8.23
N VAL A 231 13.54 10.76 8.83
CA VAL A 231 13.79 11.12 10.24
C VAL A 231 13.25 10.04 11.17
N ARG A 232 14.07 9.59 12.11
CA ARG A 232 13.70 8.63 13.16
C ARG A 232 14.11 9.13 14.53
N ARG A 233 13.33 8.80 15.57
CA ARG A 233 13.69 9.06 16.98
C ARG A 233 14.55 7.94 17.52
N TYR A 234 14.12 6.71 17.34
CA TYR A 234 14.67 5.52 18.01
C TYR A 234 15.21 4.51 17.01
N MET A 235 14.44 4.22 15.95
CA MET A 235 14.77 3.20 14.95
C MET A 235 16.16 3.47 14.36
N TRP A 236 17.04 2.46 14.41
CA TRP A 236 18.45 2.48 14.00
C TRP A 236 19.35 3.45 14.78
N LYS A 237 18.86 4.05 15.87
CA LYS A 237 19.65 4.99 16.70
C LYS A 237 19.94 4.44 18.09
N MET A 238 19.20 3.48 18.53
CA MET A 238 19.38 2.83 19.83
C MET A 238 18.96 1.35 19.74
N GLU A 239 19.45 0.59 20.71
CA GLU A 239 19.06 -0.81 20.87
C GLU A 239 17.64 -0.90 21.44
N TYR A 240 16.81 -1.86 20.93
CA TYR A 240 15.44 -2.13 21.36
C TYR A 240 15.05 -3.60 21.18
#